data_a51dc51398d23ae4f1fee6afae5ce246
#
_entry.id   a51dc51398d23ae4f1fee6afae5ce246
#
_cell.length_a   1.000
_cell.length_b   1.000
_cell.length_c   1.000
_cell.angle_alpha   90.00
_cell.angle_beta   90.00
_cell.angle_gamma   90.00
#
_symmetry.space_group_name_H-M   'P 1'
#
loop_
_entity.id
_entity.type
_entity.pdbx_description
1 polymer ?
#
loop_
_entity_poly.entity_id
_entity_poly.type
_entity_poly.pdbx_seq_one_letter_code
_entity_poly.pdbx_strand_id
1 'polypeptide(L)'
;MKSKFCFALSAITALTSLALSTAAHAQSQGSWLVRGGIMQLAPQVNSGTLSAPTLPGAQTSVSNSTQLAGGITYMMTNSVAIDLPLALPFKHNLYGAGSIAGVGKIGDTKAIPATVMVQYRFGEAGALFRPYLGLGITYAKFDSEHSTATLSGLTGGTPQTPTMLSIQSKIAPTLQFGGSYKIDERWFVDGAITKTPLKTRNTLSTGQTLDIELNPIGISLGVGMRF
;
A
#
# COMPACT_ATOMS: atom_id res chain seq x y z
N MET A 1 -20.84 22.03 -17.13
CA MET A 1 -20.49 20.92 -16.21
C MET A 1 -21.02 19.55 -16.68
N LYS A 2 -20.99 19.20 -17.98
CA LYS A 2 -21.56 17.92 -18.51
C LYS A 2 -20.58 17.06 -19.32
N SER A 3 -19.27 17.34 -19.31
CA SER A 3 -18.30 16.65 -20.19
C SER A 3 -17.35 15.67 -19.50
N LYS A 4 -17.34 15.56 -18.19
CA LYS A 4 -16.41 14.69 -17.44
C LYS A 4 -16.96 13.29 -17.11
N PHE A 5 -18.26 13.05 -17.36
CA PHE A 5 -18.89 11.75 -17.06
C PHE A 5 -18.81 10.72 -18.20
N CYS A 6 -18.60 11.15 -19.43
CA CYS A 6 -18.53 10.24 -20.59
C CYS A 6 -17.19 9.49 -20.73
N PHE A 7 -16.08 9.99 -20.18
CA PHE A 7 -14.78 9.32 -20.29
C PHE A 7 -14.63 8.11 -19.35
N ALA A 8 -15.34 8.09 -18.23
CA ALA A 8 -15.28 6.97 -17.29
C ALA A 8 -16.07 5.73 -17.77
N LEU A 9 -17.12 5.93 -18.55
CA LEU A 9 -17.97 4.83 -19.05
C LEU A 9 -17.35 4.13 -20.26
N SER A 10 -16.54 4.83 -21.06
CA SER A 10 -15.87 4.24 -22.23
C SER A 10 -14.67 3.35 -21.86
N ALA A 11 -14.05 3.56 -20.70
CA ALA A 11 -12.96 2.72 -20.23
C ALA A 11 -13.44 1.34 -19.72
N ILE A 12 -14.68 1.25 -19.23
CA ILE A 12 -15.26 0.00 -18.72
C ILE A 12 -15.70 -0.91 -19.89
N THR A 13 -16.15 -0.34 -21.01
CA THR A 13 -16.59 -1.11 -22.18
C THR A 13 -15.41 -1.71 -22.99
N ALA A 14 -14.22 -1.13 -22.92
CA ALA A 14 -13.03 -1.66 -23.59
C ALA A 14 -12.42 -2.89 -22.86
N LEU A 15 -12.72 -3.09 -21.57
CA LEU A 15 -12.27 -4.28 -20.83
C LEU A 15 -13.11 -5.52 -21.09
N THR A 16 -14.34 -5.38 -21.61
CA THR A 16 -15.25 -6.52 -21.85
C THR A 16 -15.03 -7.22 -23.18
N SER A 17 -14.31 -6.62 -24.13
CA SER A 17 -14.05 -7.22 -25.46
C SER A 17 -12.83 -8.15 -25.54
N LEU A 18 -11.99 -8.25 -24.47
CA LEU A 18 -10.88 -9.20 -24.41
C LEU A 18 -11.27 -10.61 -23.91
N ALA A 19 -12.55 -10.90 -23.70
CA ALA A 19 -13.00 -12.12 -23.04
C ALA A 19 -13.31 -13.28 -23.99
N LEU A 20 -12.96 -13.22 -25.27
CA LEU A 20 -13.34 -14.24 -26.26
C LEU A 20 -12.10 -14.84 -26.92
N SER A 21 -11.54 -15.78 -26.29
CA SER A 21 -10.83 -16.99 -26.78
C SER A 21 -9.67 -17.35 -25.88
N THR A 22 -9.87 -18.33 -24.99
CA THR A 22 -8.72 -19.16 -24.64
C THR A 22 -9.18 -20.45 -24.01
N ALA A 23 -8.61 -21.54 -24.49
CA ALA A 23 -8.50 -22.78 -23.76
C ALA A 23 -8.09 -22.47 -22.32
N ALA A 24 -8.69 -23.18 -21.36
CA ALA A 24 -8.41 -23.03 -19.93
C ALA A 24 -6.95 -23.33 -19.64
N HIS A 25 -6.09 -22.34 -19.74
CA HIS A 25 -4.68 -22.45 -19.39
C HIS A 25 -4.56 -22.25 -17.87
N ALA A 26 -3.91 -23.21 -17.22
CA ALA A 26 -3.39 -23.09 -15.87
C ALA A 26 -2.52 -21.81 -15.75
N GLN A 27 -2.06 -21.45 -14.57
CA GLN A 27 -1.12 -20.31 -14.39
C GLN A 27 0.22 -20.60 -15.09
N SER A 28 0.16 -20.72 -16.42
CA SER A 28 1.26 -21.07 -17.31
C SER A 28 1.86 -19.82 -17.96
N GLN A 29 2.98 -19.99 -18.62
CA GLN A 29 3.61 -18.91 -19.40
C GLN A 29 2.60 -18.23 -20.34
N GLY A 30 2.62 -16.91 -20.35
CA GLY A 30 1.74 -16.06 -21.15
C GLY A 30 0.39 -15.72 -20.49
N SER A 31 0.02 -16.36 -19.37
CA SER A 31 -1.24 -16.09 -18.68
C SER A 31 -1.22 -14.74 -17.95
N TRP A 32 -2.36 -14.09 -17.95
CA TRP A 32 -2.65 -12.92 -17.12
C TRP A 32 -3.54 -13.32 -15.95
N LEU A 33 -3.19 -12.83 -14.76
CA LEU A 33 -3.96 -13.03 -13.53
C LEU A 33 -4.40 -11.67 -13.04
N VAL A 34 -5.70 -11.43 -12.97
CA VAL A 34 -6.27 -10.19 -12.44
C VAL A 34 -7.02 -10.52 -11.16
N ARG A 35 -6.73 -9.80 -10.09
CA ARG A 35 -7.38 -10.04 -8.78
C ARG A 35 -7.91 -8.76 -8.17
N GLY A 36 -8.97 -8.90 -7.38
CA GLY A 36 -9.55 -7.84 -6.57
C GLY A 36 -9.91 -8.37 -5.19
N GLY A 37 -9.85 -7.52 -4.19
CA GLY A 37 -10.11 -7.88 -2.80
C GLY A 37 -9.83 -6.74 -1.85
N ILE A 38 -9.29 -7.06 -0.69
CA ILE A 38 -8.94 -6.10 0.36
C ILE A 38 -7.48 -6.29 0.79
N MET A 39 -6.89 -5.21 1.27
CA MET A 39 -5.55 -5.21 1.89
C MET A 39 -5.57 -4.36 3.14
N GLN A 40 -5.07 -4.91 4.24
CA GLN A 40 -4.72 -4.17 5.44
C GLN A 40 -3.23 -3.83 5.40
N LEU A 41 -2.92 -2.56 5.60
CA LEU A 41 -1.55 -2.06 5.77
C LEU A 41 -1.36 -1.67 7.24
N ALA A 42 -0.45 -2.36 7.92
CA ALA A 42 -0.16 -2.20 9.34
C ALA A 42 1.29 -1.70 9.52
N PRO A 43 1.49 -0.39 9.74
CA PRO A 43 2.81 0.17 10.05
C PRO A 43 3.35 -0.40 11.36
N GLN A 44 4.62 -0.87 11.34
CA GLN A 44 5.36 -1.32 12.53
C GLN A 44 6.28 -0.18 12.94
N VAL A 45 5.70 0.81 13.60
CA VAL A 45 6.32 2.12 13.84
C VAL A 45 7.43 2.03 14.87
N ASN A 46 8.64 2.45 14.48
CA ASN A 46 9.70 2.86 15.41
C ASN A 46 9.98 4.35 15.16
N SER A 47 9.42 5.19 16.04
CA SER A 47 9.51 6.64 15.93
C SER A 47 10.77 7.13 16.62
N GLY A 48 11.58 7.92 15.93
CA GLY A 48 12.52 8.83 16.59
C GLY A 48 11.80 9.87 17.44
N THR A 49 12.53 10.82 17.97
CA THR A 49 12.00 11.96 18.71
C THR A 49 11.92 13.19 17.82
N LEU A 50 10.86 13.96 17.98
CA LEU A 50 10.73 15.25 17.29
C LEU A 50 11.83 16.21 17.75
N SER A 51 12.50 16.88 16.80
CA SER A 51 13.59 17.79 17.11
C SER A 51 13.11 19.04 17.88
N ALA A 52 14.04 19.70 18.60
CA ALA A 52 13.75 20.97 19.25
C ALA A 52 13.16 22.02 18.26
N PRO A 53 12.35 22.97 18.74
CA PRO A 53 12.03 23.30 20.15
C PRO A 53 10.70 22.67 20.65
N THR A 54 10.56 21.38 20.64
CA THR A 54 9.40 20.67 21.18
C THR A 54 9.71 19.97 22.51
N LEU A 55 8.67 19.36 23.12
CA LEU A 55 8.85 18.55 24.33
C LEU A 55 9.83 17.40 24.05
N PRO A 56 10.90 17.25 24.84
CA PRO A 56 11.81 16.12 24.71
C PRO A 56 11.08 14.78 24.74
N GLY A 57 11.45 13.85 23.85
CA GLY A 57 10.82 12.53 23.79
C GLY A 57 9.45 12.50 23.07
N ALA A 58 9.03 13.58 22.41
CA ALA A 58 7.81 13.57 21.59
C ALA A 58 7.98 12.62 20.38
N GLN A 59 7.06 11.68 20.25
CA GLN A 59 7.04 10.61 19.24
C GLN A 59 5.70 10.54 18.55
N THR A 60 5.61 9.72 17.50
CA THR A 60 4.36 9.50 16.74
C THR A 60 4.08 8.01 16.58
N SER A 61 2.82 7.63 16.69
CA SER A 61 2.30 6.33 16.26
C SER A 61 1.37 6.49 15.06
N VAL A 62 1.22 5.43 14.27
CA VAL A 62 0.46 5.43 13.01
C VAL A 62 -0.56 4.30 13.03
N SER A 63 -1.82 4.61 12.72
CA SER A 63 -2.89 3.62 12.70
C SER A 63 -2.77 2.64 11.53
N ASN A 64 -3.33 1.45 11.66
CA ASN A 64 -3.58 0.55 10.55
C ASN A 64 -4.61 1.15 9.59
N SER A 65 -4.58 0.70 8.33
CA SER A 65 -5.56 1.09 7.32
C SER A 65 -5.92 -0.12 6.46
N THR A 66 -7.21 -0.28 6.15
CA THR A 66 -7.71 -1.32 5.25
C THR A 66 -8.38 -0.65 4.05
N GLN A 67 -8.05 -1.11 2.83
CA GLN A 67 -8.57 -0.57 1.60
C GLN A 67 -8.90 -1.67 0.60
N LEU A 68 -9.71 -1.32 -0.41
CA LEU A 68 -9.86 -2.13 -1.60
C LEU A 68 -8.51 -2.22 -2.31
N ALA A 69 -8.14 -3.42 -2.66
CA ALA A 69 -6.87 -3.72 -3.30
C ALA A 69 -7.04 -4.85 -4.32
N GLY A 70 -6.03 -5.03 -5.15
CA GLY A 70 -6.01 -6.09 -6.14
C GLY A 70 -4.64 -6.18 -6.79
N GLY A 71 -4.60 -6.55 -8.06
CA GLY A 71 -3.35 -6.58 -8.80
C GLY A 71 -3.49 -7.27 -10.14
N ILE A 72 -2.47 -7.08 -10.94
CA ILE A 72 -2.30 -7.70 -12.26
C ILE A 72 -0.97 -8.44 -12.24
N THR A 73 -1.01 -9.72 -12.56
CA THR A 73 0.19 -10.57 -12.64
C THR A 73 0.31 -11.14 -14.06
N TYR A 74 1.49 -11.04 -14.63
CA TYR A 74 1.83 -11.67 -15.92
C TYR A 74 2.83 -12.80 -15.73
N MET A 75 2.51 -14.00 -16.23
CA MET A 75 3.36 -15.17 -16.14
C MET A 75 4.42 -15.14 -17.25
N MET A 76 5.65 -14.76 -16.90
CA MET A 76 6.79 -14.76 -17.84
C MET A 76 7.21 -16.18 -18.24
N THR A 77 7.14 -17.10 -17.28
CA THR A 77 7.35 -18.53 -17.46
C THR A 77 6.30 -19.28 -16.63
N ASN A 78 6.37 -20.60 -16.60
CA ASN A 78 5.49 -21.39 -15.73
C ASN A 78 5.74 -21.15 -14.23
N SER A 79 6.86 -20.55 -13.85
CA SER A 79 7.22 -20.34 -12.45
C SER A 79 7.57 -18.89 -12.11
N VAL A 80 7.88 -18.03 -13.09
CA VAL A 80 8.27 -16.64 -12.86
C VAL A 80 7.20 -15.71 -13.38
N ALA A 81 6.81 -14.74 -12.57
CA ALA A 81 5.81 -13.74 -12.92
C ALA A 81 6.26 -12.32 -12.55
N ILE A 82 5.74 -11.34 -13.28
CA ILE A 82 5.77 -9.92 -12.89
C ILE A 82 4.41 -9.60 -12.30
N ASP A 83 4.40 -8.98 -11.12
CA ASP A 83 3.20 -8.62 -10.39
C ASP A 83 3.15 -7.12 -10.10
N LEU A 84 2.01 -6.52 -10.34
CA LEU A 84 1.69 -5.13 -10.05
C LEU A 84 0.53 -5.09 -9.04
N PRO A 85 0.81 -5.08 -7.74
CA PRO A 85 -0.20 -4.84 -6.71
C PRO A 85 -0.79 -3.44 -6.88
N LEU A 86 -2.11 -3.35 -6.78
CA LEU A 86 -2.87 -2.11 -6.88
C LEU A 86 -3.73 -1.95 -5.62
N ALA A 87 -3.85 -0.75 -5.10
CA ALA A 87 -4.72 -0.45 -3.98
C ALA A 87 -5.22 0.99 -4.02
N LEU A 88 -6.38 1.23 -3.42
CA LEU A 88 -6.80 2.59 -3.12
C LEU A 88 -5.88 3.21 -2.05
N PRO A 89 -5.76 4.55 -2.00
CA PRO A 89 -4.90 5.22 -1.04
C PRO A 89 -5.23 4.83 0.40
N PHE A 90 -4.24 4.37 1.16
CA PHE A 90 -4.38 3.99 2.56
C PHE A 90 -4.42 5.24 3.44
N LYS A 91 -5.52 5.43 4.16
CA LYS A 91 -5.68 6.55 5.09
C LYS A 91 -5.14 6.15 6.46
N HIS A 92 -4.14 6.88 6.94
CA HIS A 92 -3.53 6.65 8.24
C HIS A 92 -3.75 7.87 9.14
N ASN A 93 -4.19 7.62 10.38
CA ASN A 93 -4.19 8.64 11.42
C ASN A 93 -2.86 8.58 12.18
N LEU A 94 -2.36 9.75 12.54
CA LEU A 94 -1.17 9.95 13.34
C LEU A 94 -1.57 10.34 14.76
N TYR A 95 -0.99 9.69 15.75
CA TYR A 95 -1.29 9.95 17.17
C TYR A 95 -0.01 10.30 17.91
N GLY A 96 -0.13 11.13 18.93
CA GLY A 96 0.97 11.42 19.84
C GLY A 96 1.42 10.20 20.61
N ALA A 97 2.74 10.03 20.71
CA ALA A 97 3.39 8.95 21.46
C ALA A 97 4.62 9.49 22.25
N GLY A 98 5.25 8.64 23.03
CA GLY A 98 6.34 9.09 23.91
C GLY A 98 5.85 10.08 24.95
N SER A 99 6.54 11.22 25.09
CA SER A 99 6.18 12.27 26.08
C SER A 99 4.85 12.97 25.79
N ILE A 100 4.32 12.84 24.57
CA ILE A 100 3.01 13.37 24.14
C ILE A 100 1.95 12.26 23.99
N ALA A 101 2.16 11.11 24.62
CA ALA A 101 1.16 10.07 24.64
C ALA A 101 -0.15 10.58 25.32
N GLY A 102 -1.30 10.22 24.74
CA GLY A 102 -2.60 10.64 25.26
C GLY A 102 -3.15 11.96 24.72
N VAL A 103 -2.38 12.75 23.95
CA VAL A 103 -2.90 13.99 23.31
C VAL A 103 -3.88 13.69 22.16
N GLY A 104 -4.03 12.42 21.78
CA GLY A 104 -4.95 11.99 20.73
C GLY A 104 -4.36 12.14 19.33
N LYS A 105 -5.24 12.37 18.36
CA LYS A 105 -4.86 12.52 16.95
C LYS A 105 -4.12 13.85 16.74
N ILE A 106 -2.94 13.76 16.11
CA ILE A 106 -2.09 14.92 15.78
C ILE A 106 -2.07 15.22 14.28
N GLY A 107 -2.52 14.29 13.43
CA GLY A 107 -2.60 14.47 11.98
C GLY A 107 -3.16 13.25 11.27
N ASP A 108 -3.22 13.35 9.96
CA ASP A 108 -3.50 12.22 9.05
C ASP A 108 -2.77 12.38 7.72
N THR A 109 -2.64 11.28 7.00
CA THR A 109 -2.04 11.23 5.67
C THR A 109 -2.63 10.09 4.85
N LYS A 110 -2.45 10.15 3.54
CA LYS A 110 -2.73 9.06 2.62
C LYS A 110 -1.42 8.47 2.09
N ALA A 111 -1.22 7.18 2.26
CA ALA A 111 -0.12 6.44 1.66
C ALA A 111 -0.58 5.77 0.36
N ILE A 112 0.16 5.98 -0.71
CA ILE A 112 -0.08 5.43 -2.05
C ILE A 112 1.16 4.61 -2.43
N PRO A 113 1.19 3.31 -2.14
CA PRO A 113 2.30 2.44 -2.53
C PRO A 113 2.16 2.06 -4.01
N ALA A 114 3.13 2.46 -4.83
CA ALA A 114 3.30 1.98 -6.20
C ALA A 114 4.39 0.90 -6.19
N THR A 115 4.01 -0.35 -6.44
CA THR A 115 4.91 -1.51 -6.29
C THR A 115 5.00 -2.30 -7.60
N VAL A 116 6.21 -2.74 -7.92
CA VAL A 116 6.50 -3.73 -8.98
C VAL A 116 7.26 -4.88 -8.35
N MET A 117 6.84 -6.11 -8.64
CA MET A 117 7.41 -7.31 -8.05
C MET A 117 7.73 -8.36 -9.11
N VAL A 118 8.78 -9.13 -8.86
CA VAL A 118 9.03 -10.42 -9.50
C VAL A 118 8.62 -11.49 -8.51
N GLN A 119 7.79 -12.43 -8.94
CA GLN A 119 7.34 -13.55 -8.14
C GLN A 119 7.92 -14.86 -8.69
N TYR A 120 8.36 -15.73 -7.81
CA TYR A 120 8.60 -17.14 -8.11
C TYR A 120 7.46 -17.96 -7.52
N ARG A 121 6.72 -18.66 -8.40
CA ARG A 121 5.56 -19.48 -8.05
C ARG A 121 5.97 -20.95 -8.06
N PHE A 122 5.86 -21.61 -6.93
CA PHE A 122 6.24 -23.00 -6.74
C PHE A 122 5.18 -23.95 -7.31
N GLY A 123 5.59 -25.18 -7.60
CA GLY A 123 4.72 -26.22 -8.13
C GLY A 123 4.34 -26.01 -9.59
N GLU A 124 3.56 -26.96 -10.10
CA GLU A 124 3.12 -26.96 -11.49
C GLU A 124 2.06 -25.90 -11.77
N ALA A 125 1.94 -25.47 -13.02
CA ALA A 125 1.00 -24.44 -13.45
C ALA A 125 -0.46 -24.80 -13.13
N GLY A 126 -0.84 -26.07 -13.19
CA GLY A 126 -2.18 -26.60 -12.91
C GLY A 126 -2.47 -26.96 -11.46
N ALA A 127 -1.49 -26.82 -10.55
CA ALA A 127 -1.65 -27.23 -9.16
C ALA A 127 -2.83 -26.50 -8.47
N LEU A 128 -3.52 -27.23 -7.59
CA LEU A 128 -4.66 -26.69 -6.82
C LEU A 128 -4.24 -25.53 -5.92
N PHE A 129 -3.06 -25.61 -5.30
CA PHE A 129 -2.47 -24.57 -4.48
C PHE A 129 -1.07 -24.24 -4.99
N ARG A 130 -0.81 -22.95 -5.23
CA ARG A 130 0.48 -22.45 -5.70
C ARG A 130 1.01 -21.39 -4.73
N PRO A 131 1.89 -21.74 -3.82
CA PRO A 131 2.61 -20.76 -3.01
C PRO A 131 3.61 -19.99 -3.88
N TYR A 132 3.93 -18.77 -3.45
CA TYR A 132 4.91 -17.94 -4.14
C TYR A 132 5.69 -17.05 -3.19
N LEU A 133 6.90 -16.70 -3.62
CA LEU A 133 7.73 -15.66 -3.02
C LEU A 133 7.89 -14.54 -4.03
N GLY A 134 7.84 -13.31 -3.56
CA GLY A 134 8.03 -12.11 -4.36
C GLY A 134 9.11 -11.20 -3.79
N LEU A 135 9.86 -10.60 -4.68
CA LEU A 135 10.81 -9.53 -4.38
C LEU A 135 10.51 -8.36 -5.30
N GLY A 136 10.43 -7.15 -4.76
CA GLY A 136 10.09 -5.98 -5.54
C GLY A 136 10.57 -4.67 -4.94
N ILE A 137 10.14 -3.62 -5.59
CA ILE A 137 10.44 -2.24 -5.21
C ILE A 137 9.11 -1.50 -5.07
N THR A 138 8.95 -0.80 -3.95
CA THR A 138 7.80 0.05 -3.67
C THR A 138 8.22 1.51 -3.61
N TYR A 139 7.60 2.36 -4.41
CA TYR A 139 7.61 3.81 -4.20
C TYR A 139 6.44 4.16 -3.29
N ALA A 140 6.74 4.50 -2.06
CA ALA A 140 5.77 4.94 -1.07
C ALA A 140 5.58 6.46 -1.20
N LYS A 141 4.52 6.89 -1.88
CA LYS A 141 4.11 8.29 -1.95
C LYS A 141 3.18 8.60 -0.80
N PHE A 142 3.43 9.72 -0.13
CA PHE A 142 2.51 10.30 0.85
C PHE A 142 1.82 11.52 0.24
N ASP A 143 0.56 11.70 0.59
CA ASP A 143 -0.28 12.76 0.03
C ASP A 143 -1.37 13.17 1.04
N SER A 144 -1.93 14.36 0.85
CA SER A 144 -3.01 14.86 1.71
C SER A 144 -2.64 14.80 3.20
N GLU A 145 -1.45 15.30 3.54
CA GLU A 145 -1.01 15.42 4.93
C GLU A 145 -1.77 16.56 5.61
N HIS A 146 -2.46 16.24 6.68
CA HIS A 146 -3.17 17.22 7.50
C HIS A 146 -2.66 17.17 8.94
N SER A 147 -2.40 18.32 9.51
CA SER A 147 -2.13 18.47 10.93
C SER A 147 -3.39 18.90 11.68
N THR A 148 -3.44 18.61 12.96
CA THR A 148 -4.52 19.07 13.85
C THR A 148 -4.12 20.33 14.62
N ALA A 149 -5.09 21.00 15.22
CA ALA A 149 -4.84 22.11 16.15
C ALA A 149 -3.97 21.64 17.35
N THR A 150 -4.12 20.38 17.76
CA THR A 150 -3.28 19.77 18.80
C THR A 150 -1.82 19.77 18.42
N LEU A 151 -1.48 19.32 17.19
CA LEU A 151 -0.09 19.38 16.72
C LEU A 151 0.42 20.82 16.67
N SER A 152 -0.39 21.74 16.14
CA SER A 152 -0.03 23.16 16.07
C SER A 152 0.29 23.75 17.44
N GLY A 153 -0.56 23.49 18.46
CA GLY A 153 -0.28 23.94 19.83
C GLY A 153 0.98 23.37 20.44
N LEU A 154 1.34 22.12 20.11
CA LEU A 154 2.54 21.47 20.60
C LEU A 154 3.83 21.93 19.89
N THR A 155 3.74 22.50 18.70
CA THR A 155 4.89 22.81 17.83
C THR A 155 5.06 24.29 17.53
N GLY A 156 4.29 25.15 18.19
CA GLY A 156 4.38 26.62 18.04
C GLY A 156 3.57 27.20 16.88
N GLY A 157 2.68 26.42 16.28
CA GLY A 157 1.71 26.94 15.32
C GLY A 157 0.59 27.72 16.02
N THR A 158 -0.08 28.58 15.26
CA THR A 158 -1.24 29.37 15.73
C THR A 158 -2.47 29.06 14.88
N PRO A 159 -3.69 29.47 15.31
CA PRO A 159 -4.88 29.33 14.47
C PRO A 159 -4.78 30.03 13.11
N GLN A 160 -4.00 31.12 13.02
CA GLN A 160 -3.77 31.90 11.79
C GLN A 160 -2.67 31.26 10.92
N THR A 161 -1.69 30.62 11.55
CA THR A 161 -0.57 29.94 10.90
C THR A 161 -0.42 28.53 11.48
N PRO A 162 -1.32 27.58 11.11
CA PRO A 162 -1.27 26.23 11.64
C PRO A 162 0.01 25.52 11.18
N THR A 163 0.54 24.64 12.02
CA THR A 163 1.66 23.80 11.64
C THR A 163 1.26 22.88 10.48
N MET A 164 2.01 22.91 9.39
CA MET A 164 1.86 21.97 8.28
C MET A 164 2.81 20.81 8.44
N LEU A 165 2.34 19.61 8.09
CA LEU A 165 3.09 18.35 8.09
C LEU A 165 3.46 17.99 6.65
N SER A 166 4.70 17.59 6.43
CA SER A 166 5.16 17.02 5.17
C SER A 166 5.92 15.73 5.43
N ILE A 167 5.60 14.66 4.70
CA ILE A 167 6.19 13.33 4.83
C ILE A 167 6.96 13.01 3.55
N GLN A 168 8.24 12.73 3.68
CA GLN A 168 9.09 12.47 2.54
C GLN A 168 8.72 11.13 1.88
N SER A 169 8.36 11.16 0.60
CA SER A 169 8.16 9.95 -0.22
C SER A 169 9.49 9.21 -0.40
N LYS A 170 9.47 7.88 -0.40
CA LYS A 170 10.67 7.03 -0.42
C LYS A 170 10.46 5.80 -1.29
N ILE A 171 11.57 5.29 -1.81
CA ILE A 171 11.65 3.97 -2.44
C ILE A 171 12.21 2.99 -1.42
N ALA A 172 11.61 1.81 -1.35
CA ALA A 172 12.02 0.74 -0.45
C ALA A 172 11.87 -0.63 -1.11
N PRO A 173 12.70 -1.62 -0.75
CA PRO A 173 12.50 -3.00 -1.17
C PRO A 173 11.24 -3.57 -0.50
N THR A 174 10.57 -4.50 -1.18
CA THR A 174 9.40 -5.21 -0.66
C THR A 174 9.57 -6.69 -0.85
N LEU A 175 9.37 -7.43 0.22
CA LEU A 175 9.30 -8.89 0.21
C LEU A 175 7.82 -9.31 0.28
N GLN A 176 7.49 -10.38 -0.43
CA GLN A 176 6.15 -10.95 -0.44
C GLN A 176 6.22 -12.47 -0.25
N PHE A 177 5.33 -12.99 0.56
CA PHE A 177 5.00 -14.40 0.63
C PHE A 177 3.51 -14.55 0.43
N GLY A 178 3.07 -15.45 -0.44
CA GLY A 178 1.66 -15.63 -0.71
C GLY A 178 1.35 -16.98 -1.35
N GLY A 179 0.09 -17.16 -1.70
CA GLY A 179 -0.38 -18.34 -2.39
C GLY A 179 -1.71 -18.12 -3.07
N SER A 180 -1.89 -18.78 -4.20
CA SER A 180 -3.15 -18.82 -4.92
C SER A 180 -3.76 -20.22 -4.86
N TYR A 181 -5.06 -20.31 -4.55
CA TYR A 181 -5.84 -21.52 -4.52
C TYR A 181 -6.83 -21.53 -5.69
N LYS A 182 -6.73 -22.54 -6.55
CA LYS A 182 -7.60 -22.74 -7.72
C LYS A 182 -9.01 -23.11 -7.26
N ILE A 183 -10.02 -22.33 -7.66
CA ILE A 183 -11.44 -22.66 -7.48
C ILE A 183 -11.89 -23.53 -8.67
N ASP A 184 -11.62 -23.04 -9.87
CA ASP A 184 -11.90 -23.70 -11.14
C ASP A 184 -10.84 -23.33 -12.21
N GLU A 185 -11.12 -23.59 -13.48
CA GLU A 185 -10.17 -23.33 -14.56
C GLU A 185 -9.91 -21.81 -14.77
N ARG A 186 -10.78 -20.93 -14.32
CA ARG A 186 -10.67 -19.48 -14.48
C ARG A 186 -10.46 -18.73 -13.17
N TRP A 187 -11.10 -19.18 -12.08
CA TRP A 187 -11.13 -18.46 -10.81
C TRP A 187 -10.16 -19.01 -9.80
N PHE A 188 -9.60 -18.12 -9.01
CA PHE A 188 -8.73 -18.46 -7.89
C PHE A 188 -8.94 -17.50 -6.71
N VAL A 189 -8.63 -17.96 -5.51
CA VAL A 189 -8.42 -17.11 -4.32
C VAL A 189 -6.93 -16.85 -4.20
N ASP A 190 -6.57 -15.64 -3.81
CA ASP A 190 -5.17 -15.24 -3.59
C ASP A 190 -5.02 -14.57 -2.25
N GLY A 191 -4.00 -14.97 -1.49
CA GLY A 191 -3.65 -14.35 -0.22
C GLY A 191 -2.15 -14.10 -0.15
N ALA A 192 -1.77 -12.94 0.39
CA ALA A 192 -0.36 -12.59 0.54
C ALA A 192 -0.07 -11.74 1.77
N ILE A 193 1.15 -11.90 2.27
CA ILE A 193 1.77 -11.03 3.27
C ILE A 193 2.96 -10.33 2.60
N THR A 194 3.06 -9.02 2.80
CA THR A 194 4.18 -8.22 2.32
C THR A 194 4.89 -7.53 3.48
N LYS A 195 6.21 -7.35 3.34
CA LYS A 195 7.03 -6.57 4.27
C LYS A 195 7.85 -5.56 3.48
N THR A 196 7.74 -4.28 3.85
CA THR A 196 8.46 -3.18 3.21
C THR A 196 9.27 -2.42 4.26
N PRO A 197 10.58 -2.67 4.42
CA PRO A 197 11.43 -1.85 5.29
C PRO A 197 11.47 -0.41 4.77
N LEU A 198 10.79 0.51 5.46
CA LEU A 198 10.60 1.89 5.02
C LEU A 198 10.97 2.86 6.13
N LYS A 199 11.97 3.72 5.85
CA LYS A 199 12.35 4.85 6.71
C LYS A 199 12.01 6.14 5.99
N THR A 200 11.34 7.06 6.68
CA THR A 200 10.97 8.35 6.13
C THR A 200 11.21 9.48 7.14
N ARG A 201 11.24 10.71 6.65
CA ARG A 201 11.38 11.92 7.47
C ARG A 201 10.10 12.73 7.37
N ASN A 202 9.59 13.12 8.51
CA ASN A 202 8.53 14.10 8.65
C ASN A 202 9.16 15.47 8.91
N THR A 203 8.66 16.49 8.25
CA THR A 203 9.09 17.88 8.44
C THR A 203 7.86 18.72 8.75
N LEU A 204 7.97 19.56 9.76
CA LEU A 204 6.93 20.51 10.13
C LEU A 204 7.28 21.90 9.59
N SER A 205 6.28 22.69 9.21
CA SER A 205 6.48 24.09 8.75
C SER A 205 7.12 24.98 9.79
N THR A 206 7.10 24.59 11.06
CA THR A 206 7.76 25.23 12.20
C THR A 206 9.24 24.82 12.35
N GLY A 207 9.78 24.05 11.40
CA GLY A 207 11.20 23.68 11.31
C GLY A 207 11.59 22.38 12.00
N GLN A 208 10.73 21.79 12.82
CA GLN A 208 11.03 20.51 13.46
C GLN A 208 11.01 19.35 12.46
N THR A 209 11.82 18.34 12.74
CA THR A 209 11.91 17.11 11.95
C THR A 209 11.79 15.87 12.84
N LEU A 210 11.30 14.77 12.25
CA LEU A 210 11.14 13.47 12.90
C LEU A 210 11.49 12.38 11.91
N ASP A 211 12.53 11.60 12.19
CA ASP A 211 12.82 10.38 11.44
C ASP A 211 11.99 9.22 12.01
N ILE A 212 11.35 8.46 11.12
CA ILE A 212 10.45 7.39 11.50
C ILE A 212 10.67 6.15 10.63
N GLU A 213 10.75 4.99 11.26
CA GLU A 213 10.72 3.70 10.59
C GLU A 213 9.29 3.19 10.61
N LEU A 214 8.65 3.10 9.44
CA LEU A 214 7.28 2.62 9.30
C LEU A 214 7.21 1.11 9.15
N ASN A 215 8.15 0.51 8.43
CA ASN A 215 8.30 -0.94 8.23
C ASN A 215 6.97 -1.69 8.06
N PRO A 216 6.02 -1.26 7.20
CA PRO A 216 4.68 -1.80 7.16
C PRO A 216 4.65 -3.29 6.80
N ILE A 217 3.70 -3.99 7.42
CA ILE A 217 3.23 -5.31 7.02
C ILE A 217 1.91 -5.12 6.29
N GLY A 218 1.82 -5.63 5.07
CA GLY A 218 0.57 -5.70 4.32
C GLY A 218 0.03 -7.12 4.34
N ILE A 219 -1.26 -7.27 4.57
CA ILE A 219 -1.98 -8.56 4.47
C ILE A 219 -3.11 -8.37 3.47
N SER A 220 -3.12 -9.17 2.42
CA SER A 220 -4.13 -9.10 1.36
C SER A 220 -4.86 -10.42 1.19
N LEU A 221 -6.12 -10.32 0.83
CA LEU A 221 -6.98 -11.44 0.44
C LEU A 221 -7.89 -10.99 -0.69
N GLY A 222 -8.01 -11.81 -1.71
CA GLY A 222 -8.84 -11.48 -2.87
C GLY A 222 -9.21 -12.68 -3.71
N VAL A 223 -10.08 -12.43 -4.67
CA VAL A 223 -10.48 -13.37 -5.72
C VAL A 223 -9.94 -12.85 -7.04
N GLY A 224 -9.48 -13.72 -7.89
CA GLY A 224 -8.95 -13.37 -9.18
C GLY A 224 -9.42 -14.29 -10.30
N MET A 225 -9.21 -13.80 -11.51
CA MET A 225 -9.51 -14.51 -12.74
C MET A 225 -8.26 -14.62 -13.62
N ARG A 226 -8.16 -15.71 -14.34
CA ARG A 226 -7.08 -16.03 -15.29
C ARG A 226 -7.55 -15.81 -16.72
N PHE A 227 -6.65 -15.31 -17.53
CA PHE A 227 -6.82 -15.05 -18.96
C PHE A 227 -5.68 -15.61 -19.77
#